data_5d8caca2e817ebb38cef7eacb93dcd30
#
_entry.id   5d8caca2e817ebb38cef7eacb93dcd30
#
_cell.length_a   1.000
_cell.length_b   1.000
_cell.length_c   1.000
_cell.angle_alpha   90.00
_cell.angle_beta   90.00
_cell.angle_gamma   90.00
#
_symmetry.space_group_name_H-M   'P 1'
#
loop_
_entity.id
_entity.type
_entity.pdbx_description
1 polymer ?
#
loop_
_entity_poly.entity_id
_entity_poly.type
_entity_poly.pdbx_seq_one_letter_code
_entity_poly.pdbx_strand_id
1 'polypeptide(L)'
;MIIDVHVHVFEEKMWSKKFLDGVYEVKRKTLTPEQFEKYSLEATPDMLIRDMDAAGVDVSVCLPIDFAFMTRQEPEISIWKANEYVAEAQAKFPDRLIGFVGVDPQRPDAIELLEKGIKDWGLKGVKIFPGMFYPTDERVQHFFRKANEFDLPILFHQGSDPHPFLIKYGNPIYLDELSLKYPNVKAIAAHTARGWNDLLAELMVFRVDKIWTDISGLQYEYTSSKWHFFTNLRYFIDRVPNAILMGSDWPFVKNPPQPSHKEWIQILRDLSLPKVFLDMGMQQFSDEEKNKILGNNAQKLLGL
;
A
#
# COMPACT_ATOMS: atom_id res chain seq x y z
N MET A 1 -0.69 17.18 -9.82
CA MET A 1 -1.62 16.31 -9.07
C MET A 1 -0.82 15.43 -8.13
N ILE A 2 -1.22 15.32 -6.86
CA ILE A 2 -0.61 14.41 -5.87
C ILE A 2 -1.57 13.25 -5.65
N ILE A 3 -1.06 12.03 -5.82
CA ILE A 3 -1.86 10.80 -5.72
C ILE A 3 -1.25 9.88 -4.67
N ASP A 4 -2.03 9.57 -3.64
CA ASP A 4 -1.66 8.61 -2.60
C ASP A 4 -2.23 7.23 -2.96
N VAL A 5 -1.36 6.30 -3.39
CA VAL A 5 -1.83 4.99 -3.84
C VAL A 5 -2.04 3.99 -2.70
N HIS A 6 -1.83 4.39 -1.45
CA HIS A 6 -1.86 3.46 -0.33
C HIS A 6 -2.52 4.07 0.91
N VAL A 7 -3.85 4.00 0.97
CA VAL A 7 -4.63 4.39 2.14
C VAL A 7 -5.67 3.33 2.49
N HIS A 8 -6.10 3.32 3.75
CA HIS A 8 -7.10 2.38 4.24
C HIS A 8 -8.27 3.10 4.90
N VAL A 9 -9.48 2.85 4.41
CA VAL A 9 -10.71 3.31 5.07
C VAL A 9 -11.46 2.11 5.63
N PHE A 10 -11.86 2.19 6.90
CA PHE A 10 -12.51 1.08 7.59
C PHE A 10 -13.21 1.53 8.87
N GLU A 11 -14.11 0.70 9.34
CA GLU A 11 -14.63 0.68 10.70
C GLU A 11 -13.91 -0.43 11.50
N GLU A 12 -13.77 -0.28 12.81
CA GLU A 12 -13.08 -1.26 13.66
C GLU A 12 -13.65 -2.68 13.52
N LYS A 13 -14.96 -2.81 13.32
CA LYS A 13 -15.67 -4.07 13.14
C LYS A 13 -15.32 -4.83 11.82
N MET A 14 -14.61 -4.20 10.90
CA MET A 14 -14.04 -4.83 9.70
C MET A 14 -12.77 -5.63 9.99
N TRP A 15 -12.29 -5.59 11.23
CA TRP A 15 -11.13 -6.34 11.68
C TRP A 15 -11.53 -7.50 12.58
N SER A 16 -10.88 -8.66 12.45
CA SER A 16 -11.11 -9.76 13.36
C SER A 16 -10.67 -9.39 14.79
N LYS A 17 -11.39 -9.90 15.78
CA LYS A 17 -11.04 -9.67 17.20
C LYS A 17 -9.58 -10.02 17.50
N LYS A 18 -9.08 -11.12 16.92
CA LYS A 18 -7.69 -11.56 17.10
C LYS A 18 -6.68 -10.54 16.58
N PHE A 19 -6.98 -9.88 15.45
CA PHE A 19 -6.14 -8.80 14.94
C PHE A 19 -6.20 -7.59 15.88
N LEU A 20 -7.38 -7.17 16.26
CA LEU A 20 -7.60 -6.04 17.18
C LEU A 20 -6.88 -6.24 18.52
N ASP A 21 -7.02 -7.43 19.12
CA ASP A 21 -6.35 -7.76 20.39
C ASP A 21 -4.83 -7.59 20.26
N GLY A 22 -4.25 -8.03 19.14
CA GLY A 22 -2.81 -7.84 18.86
C GLY A 22 -2.42 -6.37 18.71
N VAL A 23 -3.18 -5.59 17.95
CA VAL A 23 -2.94 -4.15 17.79
C VAL A 23 -3.05 -3.43 19.13
N TYR A 24 -4.11 -3.65 19.88
CA TYR A 24 -4.32 -3.03 21.20
C TYR A 24 -3.26 -3.43 22.22
N GLU A 25 -2.77 -4.68 22.18
CA GLU A 25 -1.65 -5.11 23.02
C GLU A 25 -0.38 -4.30 22.74
N VAL A 26 -0.03 -4.12 21.46
CA VAL A 26 1.13 -3.32 21.05
C VAL A 26 0.93 -1.85 21.46
N LYS A 27 -0.25 -1.28 21.19
CA LYS A 27 -0.53 0.12 21.51
C LYS A 27 -0.52 0.38 23.02
N ARG A 28 -1.02 -0.56 23.84
CA ARG A 28 -0.94 -0.45 25.31
C ARG A 28 0.49 -0.39 25.83
N LYS A 29 1.45 -1.03 25.12
CA LYS A 29 2.87 -1.01 25.48
C LYS A 29 3.62 0.23 24.98
N THR A 30 3.10 0.90 23.95
CA THR A 30 3.80 1.97 23.23
C THR A 30 3.22 3.36 23.47
N LEU A 31 1.96 3.46 23.89
CA LEU A 31 1.27 4.72 24.18
C LEU A 31 1.23 4.99 25.69
N THR A 32 1.16 6.26 26.07
CA THR A 32 0.80 6.61 27.46
C THR A 32 -0.63 6.22 27.75
N PRO A 33 -1.04 6.05 29.05
CA PRO A 33 -2.41 5.75 29.40
C PRO A 33 -3.43 6.72 28.78
N GLU A 34 -3.14 8.02 28.82
CA GLU A 34 -4.02 9.06 28.24
C GLU A 34 -4.12 8.95 26.72
N GLN A 35 -3.02 8.63 26.03
CA GLN A 35 -3.01 8.39 24.57
C GLN A 35 -3.79 7.14 24.22
N PHE A 36 -3.67 6.08 25.04
CA PHE A 36 -4.36 4.81 24.80
C PHE A 36 -5.87 4.95 24.95
N GLU A 37 -6.36 5.71 25.95
CA GLU A 37 -7.81 5.97 26.13
C GLU A 37 -8.43 6.67 24.91
N LYS A 38 -7.66 7.49 24.19
CA LYS A 38 -8.10 8.22 22.99
C LYS A 38 -7.83 7.46 21.70
N TYR A 39 -7.19 6.30 21.78
CA TYR A 39 -6.83 5.53 20.60
C TYR A 39 -8.05 4.80 20.04
N SER A 40 -8.33 5.04 18.77
CA SER A 40 -9.33 4.32 17.98
C SER A 40 -8.70 3.83 16.70
N LEU A 41 -9.04 2.63 16.30
CA LEU A 41 -8.63 2.04 15.02
C LEU A 41 -9.69 2.31 13.93
N GLU A 42 -10.40 3.42 14.02
CA GLU A 42 -11.38 3.84 13.03
C GLU A 42 -10.75 4.79 11.99
N ALA A 43 -11.10 4.62 10.72
CA ALA A 43 -10.60 5.43 9.62
C ALA A 43 -11.70 5.63 8.57
N THR A 44 -12.55 6.63 8.78
CA THR A 44 -13.68 6.89 7.88
C THR A 44 -13.23 7.65 6.61
N PRO A 45 -14.01 7.56 5.50
CA PRO A 45 -13.75 8.34 4.29
C PRO A 45 -13.72 9.86 4.56
N ASP A 46 -14.60 10.38 5.41
CA ASP A 46 -14.63 11.81 5.77
C ASP A 46 -13.37 12.24 6.55
N MET A 47 -12.82 11.36 7.40
CA MET A 47 -11.53 11.60 8.05
C MET A 47 -10.39 11.64 7.04
N LEU A 48 -10.39 10.72 6.08
CA LEU A 48 -9.39 10.69 5.00
C LEU A 48 -9.45 11.97 4.16
N ILE A 49 -10.62 12.38 3.69
CA ILE A 49 -10.80 13.61 2.89
C ILE A 49 -10.26 14.83 3.63
N ARG A 50 -10.59 14.99 4.91
CA ARG A 50 -10.06 16.09 5.73
C ARG A 50 -8.53 16.07 5.79
N ASP A 51 -7.93 14.90 6.00
CA ASP A 51 -6.47 14.77 6.09
C ASP A 51 -5.81 14.96 4.71
N MET A 52 -6.45 14.53 3.61
CA MET A 52 -6.03 14.82 2.23
C MET A 52 -6.04 16.33 1.95
N ASP A 53 -7.11 17.04 2.31
CA ASP A 53 -7.23 18.48 2.11
C ASP A 53 -6.13 19.23 2.88
N ALA A 54 -5.87 18.83 4.13
CA ALA A 54 -4.81 19.41 4.95
C ALA A 54 -3.39 19.14 4.39
N ALA A 55 -3.19 18.02 3.69
CA ALA A 55 -1.92 17.60 3.08
C ALA A 55 -1.78 18.13 1.63
N GLY A 56 -2.86 18.50 0.97
CA GLY A 56 -2.89 18.86 -0.45
C GLY A 56 -2.75 17.64 -1.35
N VAL A 57 -3.35 16.50 -0.95
CA VAL A 57 -3.48 15.29 -1.77
C VAL A 57 -4.73 15.40 -2.61
N ASP A 58 -4.61 15.20 -3.91
CA ASP A 58 -5.73 15.32 -4.84
C ASP A 58 -6.57 14.05 -4.89
N VAL A 59 -5.92 12.89 -5.01
CA VAL A 59 -6.58 11.58 -5.15
C VAL A 59 -5.92 10.56 -4.22
N SER A 60 -6.73 9.67 -3.62
CA SER A 60 -6.23 8.53 -2.83
C SER A 60 -6.84 7.20 -3.27
N VAL A 61 -6.03 6.14 -3.24
CA VAL A 61 -6.48 4.76 -3.52
C VAL A 61 -6.80 4.04 -2.22
N CYS A 62 -8.08 3.73 -2.01
CA CYS A 62 -8.59 3.06 -0.82
C CYS A 62 -8.47 1.53 -0.94
N LEU A 63 -7.82 0.92 0.02
CA LEU A 63 -7.40 -0.48 0.01
C LEU A 63 -8.04 -1.25 1.19
N PRO A 64 -9.14 -1.99 1.00
CA PRO A 64 -9.61 -2.94 2.01
C PRO A 64 -8.59 -4.06 2.19
N ILE A 65 -8.51 -4.63 3.40
CA ILE A 65 -7.60 -5.74 3.68
C ILE A 65 -8.38 -6.93 4.24
N ASP A 66 -8.11 -8.10 3.70
CA ASP A 66 -8.67 -9.37 4.17
C ASP A 66 -7.66 -10.14 5.01
N PHE A 67 -7.88 -10.18 6.32
CA PHE A 67 -7.04 -10.92 7.27
C PHE A 67 -7.67 -12.22 7.80
N ALA A 68 -8.85 -12.60 7.30
CA ALA A 68 -9.59 -13.72 7.89
C ALA A 68 -8.82 -15.05 7.85
N PHE A 69 -8.20 -15.38 6.70
CA PHE A 69 -7.39 -16.60 6.59
C PHE A 69 -6.15 -16.57 7.49
N MET A 70 -5.48 -15.43 7.56
CA MET A 70 -4.29 -15.28 8.39
C MET A 70 -4.62 -15.33 9.89
N THR A 71 -5.67 -14.64 10.32
CA THR A 71 -6.10 -14.66 11.71
C THR A 71 -6.89 -15.91 12.08
N ARG A 72 -7.38 -16.66 11.07
CA ARG A 72 -8.32 -17.79 11.19
C ARG A 72 -9.59 -17.37 11.92
N GLN A 73 -10.04 -16.15 11.66
CA GLN A 73 -11.24 -15.59 12.26
C GLN A 73 -11.83 -14.53 11.34
N GLU A 74 -13.10 -14.69 11.00
CA GLU A 74 -13.87 -13.68 10.28
C GLU A 74 -14.14 -12.47 11.20
N PRO A 75 -14.13 -11.24 10.65
CA PRO A 75 -14.56 -10.05 11.38
C PRO A 75 -16.09 -10.02 11.52
N GLU A 76 -16.59 -9.10 12.36
CA GLU A 76 -18.04 -8.87 12.50
C GLU A 76 -18.65 -8.35 11.19
N ILE A 77 -17.96 -7.41 10.53
CA ILE A 77 -18.30 -6.93 9.18
C ILE A 77 -17.45 -7.69 8.18
N SER A 78 -18.09 -8.45 7.29
CA SER A 78 -17.43 -9.31 6.32
C SER A 78 -16.59 -8.50 5.30
N ILE A 79 -15.63 -9.16 4.65
CA ILE A 79 -14.84 -8.53 3.57
C ILE A 79 -15.73 -8.03 2.41
N TRP A 80 -16.86 -8.65 2.14
CA TRP A 80 -17.84 -8.16 1.17
C TRP A 80 -18.34 -6.76 1.55
N LYS A 81 -18.74 -6.58 2.79
CA LYS A 81 -19.21 -5.28 3.31
C LYS A 81 -18.09 -4.25 3.40
N ALA A 82 -16.85 -4.66 3.70
CA ALA A 82 -15.71 -3.77 3.68
C ALA A 82 -15.40 -3.25 2.24
N ASN A 83 -15.56 -4.09 1.23
CA ASN A 83 -15.44 -3.68 -0.18
C ASN A 83 -16.61 -2.77 -0.61
N GLU A 84 -17.85 -3.08 -0.20
CA GLU A 84 -19.01 -2.23 -0.45
C GLU A 84 -18.82 -0.83 0.18
N TYR A 85 -18.30 -0.76 1.39
CA TYR A 85 -17.97 0.49 2.07
C TYR A 85 -16.96 1.35 1.30
N VAL A 86 -15.92 0.72 0.72
CA VAL A 86 -14.96 1.42 -0.15
C VAL A 86 -15.61 1.88 -1.45
N ALA A 87 -16.51 1.06 -2.03
CA ALA A 87 -17.27 1.46 -3.22
C ALA A 87 -18.20 2.65 -2.95
N GLU A 88 -18.88 2.66 -1.80
CA GLU A 88 -19.70 3.80 -1.34
C GLU A 88 -18.85 5.06 -1.10
N ALA A 89 -17.64 4.89 -0.53
CA ALA A 89 -16.70 6.00 -0.36
C ALA A 89 -16.27 6.60 -1.70
N GLN A 90 -15.92 5.74 -2.69
CA GLN A 90 -15.61 6.17 -4.05
C GLN A 90 -16.81 6.90 -4.70
N ALA A 91 -18.02 6.36 -4.56
CA ALA A 91 -19.23 6.99 -5.11
C ALA A 91 -19.56 8.34 -4.44
N LYS A 92 -19.28 8.48 -3.15
CA LYS A 92 -19.45 9.73 -2.39
C LYS A 92 -18.43 10.80 -2.80
N PHE A 93 -17.21 10.40 -3.13
CA PHE A 93 -16.09 11.29 -3.46
C PHE A 93 -15.41 10.88 -4.79
N PRO A 94 -16.13 10.89 -5.93
CA PRO A 94 -15.68 10.26 -7.18
C PRO A 94 -14.41 10.89 -7.79
N ASP A 95 -14.15 12.17 -7.52
CA ASP A 95 -12.96 12.88 -8.01
C ASP A 95 -11.77 12.79 -7.04
N ARG A 96 -11.97 12.17 -5.88
CA ARG A 96 -10.99 12.14 -4.79
C ARG A 96 -10.57 10.73 -4.38
N LEU A 97 -11.46 9.74 -4.49
CA LEU A 97 -11.21 8.38 -4.03
C LEU A 97 -11.36 7.36 -5.16
N ILE A 98 -10.38 6.48 -5.24
CA ILE A 98 -10.39 5.30 -6.12
C ILE A 98 -10.38 4.08 -5.21
N GLY A 99 -11.35 3.18 -5.35
CA GLY A 99 -11.39 1.96 -4.58
C GLY A 99 -10.71 0.79 -5.31
N PHE A 100 -10.00 -0.05 -4.56
CA PHE A 100 -9.54 -1.36 -4.98
C PHE A 100 -10.36 -2.45 -4.28
N VAL A 101 -10.39 -3.63 -4.85
CA VAL A 101 -10.99 -4.82 -4.22
C VAL A 101 -9.98 -5.41 -3.23
N GLY A 102 -10.33 -5.49 -1.95
CA GLY A 102 -9.54 -6.22 -0.95
C GLY A 102 -10.02 -7.65 -0.84
N VAL A 103 -9.15 -8.64 -1.05
CA VAL A 103 -9.53 -10.05 -1.00
C VAL A 103 -8.32 -10.95 -0.74
N ASP A 104 -8.52 -12.02 0.04
CA ASP A 104 -7.58 -13.14 0.06
C ASP A 104 -7.97 -14.11 -1.07
N PRO A 105 -7.07 -14.37 -2.05
CA PRO A 105 -7.32 -15.26 -3.17
C PRO A 105 -7.67 -16.72 -2.80
N GLN A 106 -7.43 -17.11 -1.55
CA GLN A 106 -7.77 -18.44 -1.03
C GLN A 106 -9.27 -18.58 -0.70
N ARG A 107 -10.04 -17.48 -0.67
CA ARG A 107 -11.49 -17.54 -0.43
C ARG A 107 -12.20 -18.30 -1.55
N PRO A 108 -13.17 -19.14 -1.21
CA PRO A 108 -14.00 -19.81 -2.22
C PRO A 108 -14.74 -18.84 -3.15
N ASP A 109 -15.13 -17.67 -2.62
CA ASP A 109 -15.87 -16.60 -3.29
C ASP A 109 -14.98 -15.44 -3.79
N ALA A 110 -13.65 -15.63 -3.81
CA ALA A 110 -12.69 -14.57 -4.20
C ALA A 110 -12.96 -14.03 -5.63
N ILE A 111 -13.26 -14.91 -6.58
CA ILE A 111 -13.55 -14.50 -7.96
C ILE A 111 -14.88 -13.74 -8.03
N GLU A 112 -15.90 -14.20 -7.33
CA GLU A 112 -17.21 -13.54 -7.30
C GLU A 112 -17.08 -12.12 -6.73
N LEU A 113 -16.35 -11.96 -5.62
CA LEU A 113 -16.07 -10.66 -5.01
C LEU A 113 -15.28 -9.76 -5.97
N LEU A 114 -14.25 -10.29 -6.64
CA LEU A 114 -13.49 -9.56 -7.65
C LEU A 114 -14.39 -9.07 -8.79
N GLU A 115 -15.21 -9.96 -9.37
CA GLU A 115 -16.10 -9.61 -10.47
C GLU A 115 -17.14 -8.57 -10.05
N LYS A 116 -17.74 -8.71 -8.88
CA LYS A 116 -18.67 -7.75 -8.29
C LYS A 116 -18.02 -6.38 -8.11
N GLY A 117 -16.81 -6.37 -7.51
CA GLY A 117 -16.07 -5.14 -7.29
C GLY A 117 -15.76 -4.37 -8.57
N ILE A 118 -15.31 -5.07 -9.60
CA ILE A 118 -14.91 -4.43 -10.86
C ILE A 118 -16.12 -4.06 -11.73
N LYS A 119 -17.07 -4.99 -11.92
CA LYS A 119 -18.17 -4.80 -12.87
C LYS A 119 -19.30 -3.93 -12.32
N ASP A 120 -19.66 -4.13 -11.04
CA ASP A 120 -20.85 -3.50 -10.47
C ASP A 120 -20.50 -2.28 -9.62
N TRP A 121 -19.41 -2.34 -8.85
CA TRP A 121 -18.96 -1.24 -7.99
C TRP A 121 -17.94 -0.31 -8.66
N GLY A 122 -17.40 -0.68 -9.82
CA GLY A 122 -16.47 0.15 -10.58
C GLY A 122 -15.10 0.37 -9.91
N LEU A 123 -14.70 -0.55 -9.01
CA LEU A 123 -13.37 -0.53 -8.38
C LEU A 123 -12.27 -0.78 -9.43
N LYS A 124 -11.08 -0.23 -9.22
CA LYS A 124 -10.06 -0.07 -10.28
C LYS A 124 -8.82 -0.95 -10.13
N GLY A 125 -8.78 -1.83 -9.15
CA GLY A 125 -7.65 -2.70 -8.90
C GLY A 125 -7.92 -3.66 -7.75
N VAL A 126 -6.87 -4.30 -7.26
CA VAL A 126 -6.94 -5.29 -6.18
C VAL A 126 -5.90 -5.00 -5.11
N LYS A 127 -6.27 -5.14 -3.84
CA LYS A 127 -5.35 -5.22 -2.70
C LYS A 127 -5.26 -6.65 -2.22
N ILE A 128 -4.05 -7.18 -2.15
CA ILE A 128 -3.76 -8.50 -1.60
C ILE A 128 -2.78 -8.38 -0.45
N PHE A 129 -3.09 -9.06 0.65
CA PHE A 129 -2.16 -9.29 1.73
C PHE A 129 -1.78 -10.79 1.75
N PRO A 130 -0.59 -11.18 1.24
CA PRO A 130 -0.22 -12.59 1.12
C PRO A 130 0.24 -13.16 2.48
N GLY A 131 -0.68 -13.27 3.43
CA GLY A 131 -0.38 -13.66 4.80
C GLY A 131 -0.13 -15.16 5.01
N MET A 132 -0.69 -16.04 4.14
CA MET A 132 -0.65 -17.50 4.31
C MET A 132 -0.48 -18.25 2.98
N PHE A 133 -0.08 -17.58 1.92
CA PHE A 133 0.16 -18.15 0.60
C PHE A 133 1.25 -17.37 -0.14
N TYR A 134 1.86 -17.98 -1.11
CA TYR A 134 2.68 -17.30 -2.10
C TYR A 134 1.86 -16.99 -3.35
N PRO A 135 2.08 -15.84 -4.02
CA PRO A 135 1.39 -15.54 -5.29
C PRO A 135 1.54 -16.63 -6.37
N THR A 136 2.56 -17.50 -6.25
CA THR A 136 2.82 -18.62 -7.15
C THR A 136 2.16 -19.94 -6.74
N ASP A 137 1.50 -20.00 -5.58
CA ASP A 137 0.79 -21.22 -5.15
C ASP A 137 -0.33 -21.59 -6.14
N GLU A 138 -0.41 -22.87 -6.53
CA GLU A 138 -1.45 -23.36 -7.44
C GLU A 138 -2.88 -23.10 -6.95
N ARG A 139 -3.06 -23.09 -5.63
CA ARG A 139 -4.36 -22.83 -4.98
C ARG A 139 -4.97 -21.47 -5.34
N VAL A 140 -4.15 -20.48 -5.69
CA VAL A 140 -4.59 -19.11 -5.98
C VAL A 140 -4.45 -18.70 -7.44
N GLN A 141 -3.96 -19.61 -8.32
CA GLN A 141 -3.73 -19.30 -9.72
C GLN A 141 -5.02 -18.97 -10.50
N HIS A 142 -6.14 -19.56 -10.10
CA HIS A 142 -7.45 -19.26 -10.68
C HIS A 142 -7.84 -17.79 -10.51
N PHE A 143 -7.50 -17.19 -9.34
CA PHE A 143 -7.75 -15.78 -9.07
C PHE A 143 -6.88 -14.87 -9.96
N PHE A 144 -5.57 -15.13 -10.03
CA PHE A 144 -4.67 -14.30 -10.84
C PHE A 144 -4.98 -14.39 -12.34
N ARG A 145 -5.44 -15.56 -12.82
CA ARG A 145 -5.94 -15.70 -14.19
C ARG A 145 -7.12 -14.76 -14.44
N LYS A 146 -8.07 -14.70 -13.50
CA LYS A 146 -9.22 -13.80 -13.61
C LYS A 146 -8.81 -12.31 -13.54
N ALA A 147 -7.91 -11.95 -12.63
CA ALA A 147 -7.40 -10.59 -12.54
C ALA A 147 -6.66 -10.17 -13.84
N ASN A 148 -5.92 -11.09 -14.46
CA ASN A 148 -5.27 -10.86 -15.75
C ASN A 148 -6.25 -10.61 -16.91
N GLU A 149 -7.46 -11.20 -16.88
CA GLU A 149 -8.51 -10.94 -17.86
C GLU A 149 -9.02 -9.48 -17.78
N PHE A 150 -8.98 -8.88 -16.59
CA PHE A 150 -9.45 -7.52 -16.35
C PHE A 150 -8.37 -6.44 -16.53
N ASP A 151 -7.11 -6.80 -16.82
CA ASP A 151 -5.96 -5.87 -16.89
C ASP A 151 -5.82 -4.99 -15.65
N LEU A 152 -5.87 -5.60 -14.46
CA LEU A 152 -5.93 -4.88 -13.19
C LEU A 152 -4.55 -4.65 -12.57
N PRO A 153 -4.31 -3.46 -11.98
CA PRO A 153 -3.23 -3.31 -11.03
C PRO A 153 -3.56 -4.08 -9.74
N ILE A 154 -2.56 -4.78 -9.21
CA ILE A 154 -2.68 -5.50 -7.95
C ILE A 154 -1.61 -4.97 -6.98
N LEU A 155 -2.05 -4.35 -5.90
CA LEU A 155 -1.16 -3.91 -4.83
C LEU A 155 -1.00 -5.04 -3.81
N PHE A 156 0.17 -5.65 -3.80
CA PHE A 156 0.57 -6.66 -2.85
C PHE A 156 1.22 -6.02 -1.62
N HIS A 157 0.76 -6.40 -0.45
CA HIS A 157 1.55 -6.15 0.74
C HIS A 157 2.88 -6.89 0.63
N GLN A 158 4.00 -6.20 0.83
CA GLN A 158 5.35 -6.76 0.73
C GLN A 158 6.22 -6.22 1.86
N GLY A 159 7.25 -6.97 2.20
CA GLY A 159 8.18 -6.56 3.23
C GLY A 159 7.94 -7.22 4.58
N SER A 160 8.66 -6.72 5.58
CA SER A 160 8.61 -7.24 6.94
C SER A 160 7.51 -6.57 7.75
N ASP A 161 6.72 -7.38 8.43
CA ASP A 161 5.69 -6.96 9.37
C ASP A 161 5.87 -7.59 10.74
N PRO A 162 5.34 -6.94 11.81
CA PRO A 162 5.36 -7.52 13.14
C PRO A 162 4.43 -8.73 13.25
N HIS A 163 4.60 -9.52 14.32
CA HIS A 163 3.67 -10.59 14.67
C HIS A 163 2.19 -10.10 14.63
N PRO A 164 1.24 -10.89 14.06
CA PRO A 164 1.35 -12.32 13.74
C PRO A 164 1.75 -12.66 12.30
N PHE A 165 2.26 -11.71 11.53
CA PHE A 165 2.58 -11.91 10.13
C PHE A 165 3.86 -12.73 9.93
N LEU A 166 3.84 -13.63 8.95
CA LEU A 166 5.03 -14.40 8.57
C LEU A 166 5.74 -13.67 7.43
N ILE A 167 6.86 -13.05 7.74
CA ILE A 167 7.67 -12.24 6.82
C ILE A 167 7.93 -12.93 5.47
N LYS A 168 8.12 -14.25 5.46
CA LYS A 168 8.40 -15.01 4.22
C LYS A 168 7.39 -14.80 3.09
N TYR A 169 6.12 -14.55 3.42
CA TYR A 169 5.09 -14.32 2.41
C TYR A 169 5.13 -12.91 1.80
N GLY A 170 5.81 -11.97 2.45
CA GLY A 170 6.09 -10.64 1.94
C GLY A 170 7.34 -10.54 1.05
N ASN A 171 7.94 -11.66 0.63
CA ASN A 171 9.12 -11.67 -0.24
C ASN A 171 8.71 -11.35 -1.69
N PRO A 172 9.26 -10.29 -2.32
CA PRO A 172 8.88 -9.88 -3.67
C PRO A 172 9.33 -10.84 -4.78
N ILE A 173 10.18 -11.82 -4.50
CA ILE A 173 10.68 -12.78 -5.52
C ILE A 173 9.53 -13.46 -6.29
N TYR A 174 8.40 -13.69 -5.63
CA TYR A 174 7.24 -14.35 -6.25
C TYR A 174 6.51 -13.47 -7.27
N LEU A 175 6.76 -12.15 -7.29
CA LEU A 175 6.23 -11.24 -8.29
C LEU A 175 6.93 -11.43 -9.65
N ASP A 176 8.13 -11.98 -9.67
CA ASP A 176 8.85 -12.29 -10.89
C ASP A 176 8.08 -13.28 -11.77
N GLU A 177 7.78 -14.45 -11.22
CA GLU A 177 7.02 -15.49 -11.92
C GLU A 177 5.59 -15.01 -12.23
N LEU A 178 4.93 -14.34 -11.28
CA LEU A 178 3.59 -13.80 -11.46
C LEU A 178 3.52 -12.87 -12.68
N SER A 179 4.47 -11.96 -12.82
CA SER A 179 4.51 -10.96 -13.90
C SER A 179 4.72 -11.58 -15.28
N LEU A 180 5.37 -12.74 -15.36
CA LEU A 180 5.55 -13.49 -16.59
C LEU A 180 4.33 -14.33 -16.95
N LYS A 181 3.73 -14.95 -15.94
CA LYS A 181 2.57 -15.84 -16.11
C LYS A 181 1.28 -15.06 -16.42
N TYR A 182 1.17 -13.85 -15.87
CA TYR A 182 0.00 -12.97 -16.01
C TYR A 182 0.40 -11.59 -16.51
N PRO A 183 0.68 -11.45 -17.81
CA PRO A 183 1.33 -10.25 -18.37
C PRO A 183 0.46 -8.98 -18.34
N ASN A 184 -0.85 -9.07 -18.13
CA ASN A 184 -1.71 -7.91 -17.98
C ASN A 184 -1.79 -7.42 -16.52
N VAL A 185 -1.37 -8.24 -15.56
CA VAL A 185 -1.29 -7.82 -14.16
C VAL A 185 -0.11 -6.85 -13.97
N LYS A 186 -0.38 -5.68 -13.43
CA LYS A 186 0.63 -4.71 -12.98
C LYS A 186 0.78 -4.87 -11.47
N ALA A 187 1.85 -5.54 -11.05
CA ALA A 187 2.09 -5.80 -9.63
C ALA A 187 2.70 -4.57 -8.96
N ILE A 188 2.07 -4.07 -7.90
CA ILE A 188 2.61 -2.99 -7.05
C ILE A 188 3.08 -3.62 -5.75
N ALA A 189 4.39 -3.62 -5.52
CA ALA A 189 4.98 -4.08 -4.27
C ALA A 189 4.92 -2.96 -3.22
N ALA A 190 4.11 -3.11 -2.19
CA ALA A 190 4.00 -2.10 -1.14
C ALA A 190 5.32 -1.93 -0.36
N HIS A 191 5.50 -0.73 0.23
CA HIS A 191 6.55 -0.43 1.22
C HIS A 191 7.98 -0.65 0.71
N THR A 192 8.22 -0.49 -0.61
CA THR A 192 9.50 -0.86 -1.26
C THR A 192 9.99 -2.27 -0.90
N ALA A 193 9.05 -3.18 -0.56
CA ALA A 193 9.33 -4.51 -0.03
C ALA A 193 10.34 -4.48 1.13
N ARG A 194 10.14 -3.62 2.11
CA ARG A 194 11.06 -3.41 3.26
C ARG A 194 11.70 -4.70 3.76
N GLY A 195 13.03 -4.74 3.78
CA GLY A 195 13.84 -5.93 4.05
C GLY A 195 14.33 -6.67 2.81
N TRP A 196 13.77 -6.37 1.61
CA TRP A 196 14.17 -6.89 0.30
C TRP A 196 14.28 -5.80 -0.76
N ASN A 197 14.63 -4.58 -0.37
CA ASN A 197 14.69 -3.41 -1.27
C ASN A 197 15.56 -3.68 -2.51
N ASP A 198 16.76 -4.23 -2.32
CA ASP A 198 17.70 -4.52 -3.42
C ASP A 198 17.10 -5.54 -4.40
N LEU A 199 16.52 -6.63 -3.88
CA LEU A 199 15.86 -7.64 -4.71
C LEU A 199 14.70 -7.03 -5.50
N LEU A 200 13.86 -6.23 -4.85
CA LEU A 200 12.73 -5.58 -5.53
C LEU A 200 13.23 -4.66 -6.64
N ALA A 201 14.25 -3.84 -6.38
CA ALA A 201 14.81 -2.93 -7.39
C ALA A 201 15.35 -3.70 -8.60
N GLU A 202 16.03 -4.83 -8.39
CA GLU A 202 16.47 -5.72 -9.48
C GLU A 202 15.29 -6.28 -10.28
N LEU A 203 14.25 -6.78 -9.61
CA LEU A 203 13.05 -7.27 -10.30
C LEU A 203 12.41 -6.18 -11.16
N MET A 204 12.28 -4.96 -10.65
CA MET A 204 11.68 -3.83 -11.37
C MET A 204 12.49 -3.44 -12.62
N VAL A 205 13.81 -3.52 -12.57
CA VAL A 205 14.68 -3.27 -13.74
C VAL A 205 14.42 -4.29 -14.84
N PHE A 206 14.23 -5.57 -14.52
CA PHE A 206 14.02 -6.64 -15.49
C PHE A 206 12.53 -6.85 -15.87
N ARG A 207 11.60 -6.26 -15.11
CA ARG A 207 10.15 -6.36 -15.30
C ARG A 207 9.52 -4.98 -15.48
N VAL A 208 10.10 -4.19 -16.39
CA VAL A 208 9.65 -2.83 -16.71
C VAL A 208 8.16 -2.83 -17.07
N ASP A 209 7.42 -1.86 -16.55
CA ASP A 209 5.97 -1.70 -16.70
C ASP A 209 5.13 -2.89 -16.15
N LYS A 210 5.75 -3.87 -15.47
CA LYS A 210 5.05 -5.00 -14.83
C LYS A 210 5.12 -4.93 -13.31
N ILE A 211 6.25 -4.51 -12.75
CA ILE A 211 6.43 -4.38 -11.31
C ILE A 211 6.68 -2.92 -10.96
N TRP A 212 5.87 -2.44 -10.04
CA TRP A 212 5.89 -1.10 -9.48
C TRP A 212 6.09 -1.18 -7.97
N THR A 213 6.39 -0.07 -7.32
CA THR A 213 6.44 -0.02 -5.85
C THR A 213 5.86 1.28 -5.33
N ASP A 214 5.31 1.24 -4.11
CA ASP A 214 5.02 2.45 -3.36
C ASP A 214 6.03 2.68 -2.23
N ILE A 215 6.14 3.92 -1.80
CA ILE A 215 7.05 4.35 -0.74
C ILE A 215 6.39 4.46 0.63
N SER A 216 5.19 3.92 0.80
CA SER A 216 4.53 3.85 2.10
C SER A 216 5.40 3.06 3.10
N GLY A 217 5.41 3.46 4.36
CA GLY A 217 6.27 2.85 5.36
C GLY A 217 7.72 3.39 5.40
N LEU A 218 8.22 4.07 4.34
CA LEU A 218 9.53 4.75 4.42
C LEU A 218 9.57 5.87 5.48
N GLN A 219 8.42 6.31 5.99
CA GLN A 219 8.33 7.19 7.16
C GLN A 219 9.07 6.61 8.38
N TYR A 220 9.04 5.28 8.57
CA TYR A 220 9.81 4.61 9.64
C TYR A 220 11.32 4.76 9.44
N GLU A 221 11.80 4.61 8.21
CA GLU A 221 13.21 4.82 7.88
C GLU A 221 13.60 6.30 8.02
N TYR A 222 12.76 7.20 7.56
CA TYR A 222 12.99 8.65 7.69
C TYR A 222 13.17 9.08 9.14
N THR A 223 12.44 8.48 10.08
CA THR A 223 12.53 8.82 11.50
C THR A 223 13.64 8.08 12.24
N SER A 224 13.89 6.81 11.90
CA SER A 224 14.85 5.95 12.61
C SER A 224 16.27 5.99 12.01
N SER A 225 16.38 6.13 10.69
CA SER A 225 17.67 6.15 9.99
C SER A 225 17.56 6.92 8.67
N LYS A 226 17.79 8.23 8.73
CA LYS A 226 17.84 9.06 7.52
C LYS A 226 18.83 8.56 6.47
N TRP A 227 19.88 7.88 6.89
CA TRP A 227 20.83 7.24 5.98
C TRP A 227 20.10 6.22 5.09
N HIS A 228 19.42 5.25 5.69
CA HIS A 228 18.64 4.24 4.94
C HIS A 228 17.58 4.87 4.05
N PHE A 229 16.83 5.84 4.58
CA PHE A 229 15.81 6.54 3.80
C PHE A 229 16.38 7.15 2.51
N PHE A 230 17.43 7.97 2.61
CA PHE A 230 18.00 8.64 1.45
C PHE A 230 18.69 7.69 0.48
N THR A 231 19.43 6.69 0.99
CA THR A 231 20.11 5.71 0.13
C THR A 231 19.13 4.81 -0.59
N ASN A 232 18.11 4.29 0.09
CA ASN A 232 17.08 3.46 -0.52
C ASN A 232 16.30 4.25 -1.59
N LEU A 233 15.80 5.43 -1.24
CA LEU A 233 14.99 6.21 -2.17
C LEU A 233 15.80 6.61 -3.40
N ARG A 234 17.07 7.06 -3.23
CA ARG A 234 17.94 7.39 -4.36
C ARG A 234 18.24 6.17 -5.21
N TYR A 235 18.50 5.00 -4.60
CA TYR A 235 18.76 3.76 -5.30
C TYR A 235 17.60 3.35 -6.22
N PHE A 236 16.36 3.43 -5.74
CA PHE A 236 15.18 3.16 -6.57
C PHE A 236 15.03 4.20 -7.69
N ILE A 237 15.21 5.48 -7.39
CA ILE A 237 15.06 6.55 -8.39
C ILE A 237 16.11 6.42 -9.50
N ASP A 238 17.36 6.08 -9.16
CA ASP A 238 18.43 5.91 -10.15
C ASP A 238 18.16 4.74 -11.11
N ARG A 239 17.45 3.72 -10.67
CA ARG A 239 17.23 2.50 -11.45
C ARG A 239 15.86 2.45 -12.13
N VAL A 240 14.81 2.89 -11.46
CA VAL A 240 13.40 2.70 -11.88
C VAL A 240 12.54 3.94 -11.64
N PRO A 241 12.95 5.15 -12.09
CA PRO A 241 12.30 6.42 -11.74
C PRO A 241 10.83 6.50 -12.15
N ASN A 242 10.41 5.69 -13.10
CA ASN A 242 9.06 5.72 -13.68
C ASN A 242 8.09 4.71 -13.03
N ALA A 243 8.54 3.97 -12.00
CA ALA A 243 7.76 2.90 -11.38
C ALA A 243 7.63 3.05 -9.84
N ILE A 244 7.96 4.22 -9.30
CA ILE A 244 7.87 4.54 -7.87
C ILE A 244 6.63 5.40 -7.66
N LEU A 245 5.80 5.02 -6.70
CA LEU A 245 4.52 5.65 -6.39
C LEU A 245 4.55 6.23 -4.97
N MET A 246 3.91 7.37 -4.77
CA MET A 246 3.68 7.91 -3.45
C MET A 246 2.60 7.09 -2.74
N GLY A 247 2.89 6.65 -1.52
CA GLY A 247 1.96 6.04 -0.59
C GLY A 247 2.21 6.53 0.82
N SER A 248 1.16 6.68 1.62
CA SER A 248 1.28 7.10 3.02
C SER A 248 1.04 5.98 4.03
N ASP A 249 0.36 4.92 3.65
CA ASP A 249 -0.17 3.90 4.55
C ASP A 249 -1.09 4.51 5.63
N TRP A 250 -1.83 5.58 5.25
CA TRP A 250 -2.82 6.19 6.14
C TRP A 250 -3.92 5.17 6.50
N PRO A 251 -4.35 5.04 7.75
CA PRO A 251 -4.00 5.80 8.94
C PRO A 251 -2.91 5.14 9.79
N PHE A 252 -2.28 4.03 9.35
CA PHE A 252 -1.39 3.23 10.18
C PHE A 252 -0.09 3.96 10.55
N VAL A 253 0.39 4.83 9.68
CA VAL A 253 1.68 5.54 9.82
C VAL A 253 1.48 7.04 10.07
N LYS A 254 0.47 7.45 10.83
CA LYS A 254 0.20 8.87 11.11
C LYS A 254 0.53 9.35 12.52
N ASN A 255 1.04 8.46 13.37
CA ASN A 255 1.27 8.78 14.79
C ASN A 255 2.75 8.95 15.09
N PRO A 256 3.13 9.93 15.91
CA PRO A 256 4.52 10.11 16.34
C PRO A 256 5.15 8.80 16.83
N PRO A 257 6.46 8.57 16.54
CA PRO A 257 7.42 9.53 15.96
C PRO A 257 7.34 9.67 14.43
N GLN A 258 6.47 8.97 13.72
CA GLN A 258 6.34 9.10 12.27
C GLN A 258 5.64 10.40 11.90
N PRO A 259 5.96 10.98 10.73
CA PRO A 259 5.30 12.18 10.24
C PRO A 259 3.81 11.93 10.00
N SER A 260 2.98 12.92 10.29
CA SER A 260 1.58 12.94 9.87
C SER A 260 1.47 12.91 8.34
N HIS A 261 0.27 12.65 7.80
CA HIS A 261 0.02 12.67 6.36
C HIS A 261 0.52 13.97 5.70
N LYS A 262 0.16 15.12 6.29
CA LYS A 262 0.61 16.44 5.82
C LYS A 262 2.14 16.59 5.84
N GLU A 263 2.77 16.21 6.94
CA GLU A 263 4.23 16.30 7.07
C GLU A 263 4.93 15.38 6.08
N TRP A 264 4.38 14.18 5.84
CA TRP A 264 4.94 13.25 4.86
C TRP A 264 4.93 13.84 3.45
N ILE A 265 3.81 14.39 3.02
CA ILE A 265 3.73 15.06 1.72
C ILE A 265 4.69 16.25 1.64
N GLN A 266 4.81 17.04 2.71
CA GLN A 266 5.75 18.16 2.73
C GLN A 266 7.21 17.70 2.65
N ILE A 267 7.59 16.62 3.35
CA ILE A 267 8.92 16.01 3.26
C ILE A 267 9.24 15.61 1.82
N LEU A 268 8.29 15.01 1.10
CA LEU A 268 8.48 14.58 -0.29
C LEU A 268 8.53 15.76 -1.27
N ARG A 269 7.77 16.83 -1.03
CA ARG A 269 7.85 18.07 -1.83
C ARG A 269 9.20 18.76 -1.67
N ASP A 270 9.69 18.84 -0.45
CA ASP A 270 10.95 19.50 -0.09
C ASP A 270 12.15 18.55 -0.13
N LEU A 271 11.97 17.36 -0.72
CA LEU A 271 12.97 16.30 -0.71
C LEU A 271 14.30 16.81 -1.24
N SER A 272 15.34 16.76 -0.39
CA SER A 272 16.68 17.24 -0.69
C SER A 272 17.71 16.40 0.05
N LEU A 273 18.76 15.98 -0.66
CA LEU A 273 19.87 15.26 -0.05
C LEU A 273 20.71 16.18 0.84
N PRO A 274 20.98 15.78 2.09
CA PRO A 274 21.98 16.41 2.91
C PRO A 274 23.35 16.46 2.24
N LYS A 275 24.14 17.52 2.55
CA LYS A 275 25.45 17.76 1.92
C LYS A 275 26.38 16.53 1.96
N VAL A 276 26.36 15.75 3.03
CA VAL A 276 27.21 14.55 3.18
C VAL A 276 26.99 13.54 2.03
N PHE A 277 25.76 13.36 1.56
CA PHE A 277 25.46 12.45 0.45
C PHE A 277 25.94 13.01 -0.90
N LEU A 278 25.83 14.34 -1.08
CA LEU A 278 26.36 15.03 -2.26
C LEU A 278 27.88 14.94 -2.32
N ASP A 279 28.56 15.11 -1.19
CA ASP A 279 30.02 14.98 -1.08
C ASP A 279 30.48 13.53 -1.38
N MET A 280 29.62 12.54 -1.19
CA MET A 280 29.84 11.14 -1.56
C MET A 280 29.53 10.85 -3.03
N GLY A 281 29.11 11.84 -3.82
CA GLY A 281 28.81 11.70 -5.25
C GLY A 281 27.36 11.31 -5.57
N MET A 282 26.46 11.27 -4.59
CA MET A 282 25.02 11.06 -4.88
C MET A 282 24.43 12.30 -5.54
N GLN A 283 23.54 12.11 -6.50
CA GLN A 283 22.88 13.21 -7.20
C GLN A 283 21.69 13.75 -6.39
N GLN A 284 21.50 15.07 -6.44
CA GLN A 284 20.33 15.71 -5.83
C GLN A 284 19.03 15.25 -6.48
N PHE A 285 17.94 15.22 -5.71
CA PHE A 285 16.61 14.97 -6.24
C PHE A 285 16.15 16.14 -7.10
N SER A 286 15.85 15.86 -8.37
CA SER A 286 15.28 16.85 -9.27
C SER A 286 13.78 17.03 -9.04
N ASP A 287 13.21 18.16 -9.48
CA ASP A 287 11.77 18.40 -9.41
C ASP A 287 10.99 17.43 -10.29
N GLU A 288 11.57 16.98 -11.41
CA GLU A 288 10.98 15.96 -12.27
C GLU A 288 10.81 14.62 -11.50
N GLU A 289 11.86 14.15 -10.81
CA GLU A 289 11.81 12.93 -10.02
C GLU A 289 10.79 13.02 -8.88
N LYS A 290 10.75 14.15 -8.17
CA LYS A 290 9.75 14.39 -7.13
C LYS A 290 8.32 14.36 -7.69
N ASN A 291 8.08 15.00 -8.82
CA ASN A 291 6.78 15.01 -9.47
C ASN A 291 6.35 13.63 -9.98
N LYS A 292 7.30 12.82 -10.47
CA LYS A 292 7.04 11.42 -10.85
C LYS A 292 6.52 10.63 -9.65
N ILE A 293 7.22 10.70 -8.52
CA ILE A 293 6.82 9.98 -7.29
C ILE A 293 5.49 10.50 -6.77
N LEU A 294 5.31 11.82 -6.67
CA LEU A 294 4.12 12.42 -6.08
C LEU A 294 2.83 12.16 -6.85
N GLY A 295 2.92 11.88 -8.18
CA GLY A 295 1.68 11.65 -8.91
C GLY A 295 1.82 11.19 -10.36
N ASN A 296 2.81 11.67 -11.14
CA ASN A 296 2.85 11.38 -12.58
C ASN A 296 2.90 9.87 -12.88
N ASN A 297 3.66 9.11 -12.08
CA ASN A 297 3.73 7.66 -12.20
C ASN A 297 2.37 7.00 -11.89
N ALA A 298 1.70 7.44 -10.84
CA ALA A 298 0.38 6.93 -10.47
C ALA A 298 -0.68 7.27 -11.53
N GLN A 299 -0.64 8.47 -12.11
CA GLN A 299 -1.51 8.84 -13.23
C GLN A 299 -1.34 7.88 -14.42
N LYS A 300 -0.07 7.60 -14.81
CA LYS A 300 0.22 6.64 -15.88
C LYS A 300 -0.31 5.24 -15.56
N LEU A 301 -0.08 4.75 -14.34
CA LEU A 301 -0.47 3.41 -13.92
C LEU A 301 -2.00 3.23 -13.87
N LEU A 302 -2.71 4.23 -13.34
CA LEU A 302 -4.16 4.20 -13.11
C LEU A 302 -4.98 4.71 -14.31
N GLY A 303 -4.33 5.30 -15.32
CA GLY A 303 -5.00 5.85 -16.51
C GLY A 303 -5.81 7.12 -16.22
N LEU A 304 -5.29 8.02 -15.35
CA LEU A 304 -5.93 9.27 -14.93
C LEU A 304 -5.47 10.47 -15.76
#